data_63bc4c25faca8e63e4e9d4962413bbad
#
_entry.id   63bc4c25faca8e63e4e9d4962413bbad
#
_cell.length_a   1.000
_cell.length_b   1.000
_cell.length_c   1.000
_cell.angle_alpha   90.00
_cell.angle_beta   90.00
_cell.angle_gamma   90.00
#
_symmetry.space_group_name_H-M   'P 1'
#
loop_
_entity.id
_entity.type
_entity.pdbx_description
1 polymer ?
#
loop_
_entity_poly.entity_id
_entity_poly.type
_entity_poly.pdbx_seq_one_letter_code
_entity_poly.pdbx_strand_id
1 'polypeptide(L)'
;DVYKRQGEGQTGEGGDLIFTKKLGNFELEVEWKVSKGGNSGIFYLAQEVETTKDDGSKQLEPIYISAPEYQVLDNTNHPDAKLGKDGNRQSASLYDMIPAKPQNQKPYGEWNKARIMVYKGTVVHAQNGENVVEYHLWTPKWTDMLQNSKFSQEAWPLAFELLNNCGGPDHEGYIGFQDHGDDVWFRNIRVKPLD
;
A
#
# COMPACT_ATOMS: atom_id res chain seq x y z
N ASP A 1 -19.76 7.14 -5.63
CA ASP A 1 -19.89 7.20 -4.18
C ASP A 1 -18.56 7.62 -3.58
N VAL A 2 -18.60 8.46 -2.54
CA VAL A 2 -17.43 8.93 -1.82
C VAL A 2 -17.40 8.20 -0.48
N TYR A 3 -16.32 7.45 -0.23
CA TYR A 3 -16.12 6.82 1.07
C TYR A 3 -15.19 7.73 1.88
N LYS A 4 -15.69 8.25 2.99
CA LYS A 4 -14.90 8.92 4.02
C LYS A 4 -14.55 7.89 5.07
N ARG A 5 -13.29 7.84 5.45
CA ARG A 5 -12.86 7.05 6.60
C ARG A 5 -12.24 7.98 7.62
N GLN A 6 -12.69 7.87 8.85
CA GLN A 6 -12.16 8.52 10.03
C GLN A 6 -11.78 7.43 11.02
N GLY A 7 -10.53 7.37 11.44
CA GLY A 7 -10.08 6.45 12.46
C GLY A 7 -9.34 7.20 13.57
N GLU A 8 -9.36 6.65 14.77
CA GLU A 8 -8.56 7.13 15.90
C GLU A 8 -7.26 6.34 16.00
N GLY A 9 -6.22 6.73 15.20
CA GLY A 9 -4.90 6.11 15.17
C GLY A 9 -4.81 4.82 14.34
N GLN A 10 -3.61 4.25 14.23
CA GLN A 10 -3.36 3.02 13.44
C GLN A 10 -4.17 1.80 13.86
N THR A 11 -4.78 1.87 15.03
CA THR A 11 -5.63 0.82 15.62
C THR A 11 -7.01 1.34 15.93
N GLY A 12 -7.48 2.37 15.21
CA GLY A 12 -8.81 2.93 15.37
C GLY A 12 -9.92 1.87 15.20
N GLU A 13 -11.07 2.07 15.81
CA GLU A 13 -12.20 1.14 15.74
C GLU A 13 -12.71 0.89 14.30
N GLY A 14 -12.25 1.69 13.33
CA GLY A 14 -12.64 1.59 11.93
C GLY A 14 -11.98 0.42 11.17
N GLY A 15 -10.70 0.14 11.41
CA GLY A 15 -9.88 -0.83 10.67
C GLY A 15 -9.77 -0.57 9.15
N ASP A 16 -8.95 -1.32 8.45
CA ASP A 16 -8.75 -1.18 7.00
C ASP A 16 -10.00 -1.60 6.21
N LEU A 17 -10.22 -0.95 5.06
CA LEU A 17 -11.28 -1.34 4.13
C LEU A 17 -10.75 -2.35 3.12
N ILE A 18 -11.24 -3.59 3.16
CA ILE A 18 -10.74 -4.68 2.34
C ILE A 18 -11.74 -5.06 1.25
N PHE A 19 -11.27 -5.21 0.01
CA PHE A 19 -12.03 -5.79 -1.08
C PHE A 19 -12.11 -7.32 -0.90
N THR A 20 -13.31 -7.90 -0.95
CA THR A 20 -13.57 -9.28 -0.51
C THR A 20 -13.10 -10.39 -1.45
N LYS A 21 -12.57 -10.04 -2.61
CA LYS A 21 -12.03 -11.02 -3.58
C LYS A 21 -10.52 -10.91 -3.67
N LYS A 22 -9.85 -12.05 -3.72
CA LYS A 22 -8.42 -12.13 -4.06
C LYS A 22 -8.23 -11.97 -5.56
N LEU A 23 -7.19 -11.28 -5.95
CA LEU A 23 -6.81 -11.02 -7.33
C LEU A 23 -5.30 -11.15 -7.47
N GLY A 24 -4.85 -11.79 -8.57
CA GLY A 24 -3.42 -11.87 -8.92
C GLY A 24 -3.05 -10.88 -10.03
N ASN A 25 -3.85 -10.88 -11.11
CA ASN A 25 -3.68 -9.96 -12.23
C ASN A 25 -4.87 -8.99 -12.27
N PHE A 26 -4.62 -7.70 -12.14
CA PHE A 26 -5.68 -6.70 -12.12
C PHE A 26 -5.17 -5.29 -12.45
N GLU A 27 -6.09 -4.42 -12.78
CA GLU A 27 -5.91 -2.98 -12.80
C GLU A 27 -6.90 -2.34 -11.82
N LEU A 28 -6.39 -1.58 -10.86
CA LEU A 28 -7.17 -0.76 -9.93
C LEU A 28 -7.04 0.70 -10.34
N GLU A 29 -8.16 1.38 -10.49
CA GLU A 29 -8.24 2.84 -10.54
C GLU A 29 -9.04 3.36 -9.35
N VAL A 30 -8.56 4.43 -8.73
CA VAL A 30 -9.24 5.09 -7.62
C VAL A 30 -8.81 6.56 -7.55
N GLU A 31 -9.74 7.42 -7.18
CA GLU A 31 -9.41 8.79 -6.80
C GLU A 31 -9.36 8.90 -5.28
N TRP A 32 -8.34 9.59 -4.77
CA TRP A 32 -8.13 9.80 -3.36
C TRP A 32 -7.89 11.27 -3.02
N LYS A 33 -8.23 11.64 -1.82
CA LYS A 33 -8.03 12.95 -1.24
C LYS A 33 -7.71 12.80 0.25
N VAL A 34 -6.78 13.57 0.77
CA VAL A 34 -6.41 13.58 2.19
C VAL A 34 -6.64 14.95 2.81
N SER A 35 -6.85 14.99 4.12
CA SER A 35 -6.78 16.20 4.92
C SER A 35 -5.34 16.70 5.02
N LYS A 36 -5.15 17.91 5.57
CA LYS A 36 -3.81 18.44 5.84
C LYS A 36 -3.04 17.51 6.78
N GLY A 37 -1.87 17.09 6.34
CA GLY A 37 -1.04 16.12 7.05
C GLY A 37 -1.62 14.69 7.06
N GLY A 38 -2.59 14.39 6.20
CA GLY A 38 -3.24 13.08 6.15
C GLY A 38 -2.34 11.98 5.58
N ASN A 39 -2.55 10.77 6.09
CA ASN A 39 -1.85 9.55 5.71
C ASN A 39 -2.82 8.39 5.51
N SER A 40 -2.57 7.59 4.52
CA SER A 40 -3.24 6.32 4.20
C SER A 40 -2.35 5.50 3.27
N GLY A 41 -2.81 4.35 2.82
CA GLY A 41 -2.14 3.50 1.85
C GLY A 41 -3.14 2.66 1.06
N ILE A 42 -2.74 2.26 -0.13
CA ILE A 42 -3.48 1.27 -0.92
C ILE A 42 -2.61 0.03 -1.00
N PHE A 43 -3.10 -1.05 -0.37
CA PHE A 43 -2.44 -2.35 -0.34
C PHE A 43 -2.98 -3.26 -1.43
N TYR A 44 -2.14 -4.14 -1.93
CA TYR A 44 -2.52 -5.15 -2.92
C TYR A 44 -1.74 -6.43 -2.72
N LEU A 45 -2.30 -7.53 -3.20
CA LEU A 45 -1.80 -8.90 -2.94
C LEU A 45 -1.68 -9.22 -1.45
N ALA A 46 -2.51 -8.59 -0.62
CA ALA A 46 -2.50 -8.77 0.82
C ALA A 46 -3.01 -10.15 1.24
N GLN A 47 -2.46 -10.65 2.34
CA GLN A 47 -2.87 -11.91 2.95
C GLN A 47 -3.48 -11.65 4.33
N GLU A 48 -4.46 -12.48 4.71
CA GLU A 48 -4.87 -12.59 6.11
C GLU A 48 -3.87 -13.47 6.83
N VAL A 49 -3.21 -12.90 7.83
CA VAL A 49 -2.16 -13.58 8.58
C VAL A 49 -2.55 -13.60 10.04
N GLU A 50 -2.71 -14.80 10.59
CA GLU A 50 -2.99 -15.01 12.00
C GLU A 50 -1.72 -15.51 12.71
N THR A 51 -1.34 -14.86 13.78
CA THR A 51 -0.24 -15.28 14.65
C THR A 51 -0.78 -15.63 16.04
N THR A 52 0.04 -16.36 16.81
CA THR A 52 -0.29 -16.71 18.19
C THR A 52 0.57 -15.88 19.12
N LYS A 53 -0.06 -15.17 20.04
CA LYS A 53 0.61 -14.41 21.10
C LYS A 53 1.21 -15.34 22.17
N ASP A 54 2.05 -14.81 23.02
CA ASP A 54 2.69 -15.55 24.14
C ASP A 54 1.68 -16.14 25.11
N ASP A 55 0.50 -15.53 25.25
CA ASP A 55 -0.60 -16.03 26.09
C ASP A 55 -1.46 -17.12 25.42
N GLY A 56 -1.10 -17.53 24.20
CA GLY A 56 -1.80 -18.53 23.41
C GLY A 56 -3.02 -18.00 22.64
N SER A 57 -3.37 -16.73 22.79
CA SER A 57 -4.46 -16.10 22.01
C SER A 57 -4.02 -15.86 20.56
N LYS A 58 -5.00 -15.85 19.66
CA LYS A 58 -4.76 -15.56 18.25
C LYS A 58 -4.91 -14.06 17.97
N GLN A 59 -4.09 -13.56 17.06
CA GLN A 59 -4.08 -12.19 16.59
C GLN A 59 -4.07 -12.17 15.08
N LEU A 60 -4.96 -11.36 14.50
CA LEU A 60 -4.88 -11.02 13.08
C LEU A 60 -3.83 -9.93 12.92
N GLU A 61 -2.84 -10.18 12.07
CA GLU A 61 -1.77 -9.23 11.81
C GLU A 61 -2.24 -8.09 10.91
N PRO A 62 -1.63 -6.90 11.02
CA PRO A 62 -1.96 -5.77 10.14
C PRO A 62 -1.67 -6.09 8.68
N ILE A 63 -2.51 -5.58 7.77
CA ILE A 63 -2.40 -5.82 6.33
C ILE A 63 -1.04 -5.43 5.73
N TYR A 64 -0.43 -4.37 6.24
CA TYR A 64 0.82 -3.80 5.71
C TYR A 64 2.06 -4.69 5.87
N ILE A 65 2.00 -5.74 6.71
CA ILE A 65 3.13 -6.67 6.82
C ILE A 65 3.17 -7.71 5.68
N SER A 66 2.08 -7.88 4.95
CA SER A 66 1.94 -8.89 3.91
C SER A 66 1.74 -8.34 2.50
N ALA A 67 1.63 -7.04 2.35
CA ALA A 67 1.22 -6.39 1.11
C ALA A 67 2.15 -5.26 0.69
N PRO A 68 2.54 -5.17 -0.59
CA PRO A 68 3.10 -3.94 -1.15
C PRO A 68 2.10 -2.79 -1.00
N GLU A 69 2.62 -1.57 -0.80
CA GLU A 69 1.82 -0.39 -0.54
C GLU A 69 2.08 0.71 -1.57
N TYR A 70 1.01 1.19 -2.21
CA TYR A 70 0.96 2.47 -2.88
C TYR A 70 0.68 3.55 -1.83
N GLN A 71 1.66 4.39 -1.52
CA GLN A 71 1.53 5.41 -0.48
C GLN A 71 0.50 6.48 -0.84
N VAL A 72 -0.36 6.84 0.12
CA VAL A 72 -1.32 7.94 0.05
C VAL A 72 -1.00 8.92 1.19
N LEU A 73 -0.45 10.09 0.85
CA LEU A 73 0.13 10.98 1.86
C LEU A 73 0.04 12.45 1.42
N ASP A 74 -0.15 13.37 2.37
CA ASP A 74 0.17 14.79 2.14
C ASP A 74 1.69 14.99 2.19
N ASN A 75 2.34 15.02 1.04
CA ASN A 75 3.79 15.13 0.93
C ASN A 75 4.38 16.40 1.56
N THR A 76 3.58 17.45 1.67
CA THR A 76 4.03 18.76 2.18
C THR A 76 4.02 18.80 3.70
N ASN A 77 2.96 18.29 4.33
CA ASN A 77 2.72 18.51 5.75
C ASN A 77 2.94 17.27 6.62
N HIS A 78 2.85 16.06 6.06
CA HIS A 78 3.07 14.85 6.84
C HIS A 78 4.57 14.60 7.07
N PRO A 79 5.02 14.33 8.31
CA PRO A 79 6.44 14.14 8.64
C PRO A 79 7.08 12.95 7.91
N ASP A 80 6.33 11.87 7.66
CA ASP A 80 6.87 10.66 6.99
C ASP A 80 7.35 10.92 5.56
N ALA A 81 6.81 11.94 4.87
CA ALA A 81 7.27 12.36 3.54
C ALA A 81 8.75 12.76 3.50
N LYS A 82 9.32 13.14 4.64
CA LYS A 82 10.72 13.58 4.80
C LYS A 82 11.64 12.46 5.31
N LEU A 83 11.05 11.33 5.65
CA LEU A 83 11.76 10.13 6.10
C LEU A 83 12.06 9.21 4.91
N GLY A 84 12.76 8.14 5.19
CA GLY A 84 13.18 7.19 4.16
C GLY A 84 14.32 7.74 3.30
N LYS A 85 14.35 7.33 2.04
CA LYS A 85 15.41 7.64 1.09
C LYS A 85 14.83 8.17 -0.22
N ASP A 86 15.35 9.29 -0.70
CA ASP A 86 15.01 9.89 -2.01
C ASP A 86 13.51 10.14 -2.25
N GLY A 87 12.71 10.29 -1.16
CA GLY A 87 11.26 10.49 -1.23
C GLY A 87 10.45 9.20 -1.39
N ASN A 88 11.02 8.05 -1.06
CA ASN A 88 10.34 6.74 -1.19
C ASN A 88 9.20 6.50 -0.21
N ARG A 89 8.86 7.51 0.62
CA ARG A 89 7.66 7.52 1.48
C ARG A 89 6.66 8.60 1.09
N GLN A 90 6.87 9.26 -0.04
CA GLN A 90 5.90 10.19 -0.62
C GLN A 90 4.79 9.45 -1.37
N SER A 91 3.70 10.15 -1.68
CA SER A 91 2.54 9.56 -2.37
C SER A 91 2.92 8.86 -3.67
N ALA A 92 2.21 7.80 -4.01
CA ALA A 92 2.41 6.92 -5.15
C ALA A 92 3.72 6.11 -5.16
N SER A 93 4.63 6.32 -4.21
CA SER A 93 5.80 5.47 -4.03
C SER A 93 5.40 4.02 -3.71
N LEU A 94 6.23 3.06 -4.09
CA LEU A 94 6.26 1.79 -3.39
C LEU A 94 6.89 2.06 -2.03
N TYR A 95 6.07 2.09 -0.99
CA TYR A 95 6.42 2.60 0.32
C TYR A 95 7.73 2.02 0.86
N ASP A 96 8.63 2.91 1.28
CA ASP A 96 9.97 2.65 1.83
C ASP A 96 10.96 1.94 0.86
N MET A 97 10.57 1.73 -0.41
CA MET A 97 11.40 1.02 -1.40
C MET A 97 11.69 1.86 -2.65
N ILE A 98 10.67 2.24 -3.43
CA ILE A 98 10.86 2.95 -4.70
C ILE A 98 10.13 4.30 -4.67
N PRO A 99 10.84 5.43 -4.82
CA PRO A 99 10.20 6.74 -4.90
C PRO A 99 9.40 6.91 -6.20
N ALA A 100 8.23 7.55 -6.10
CA ALA A 100 7.46 7.96 -7.28
C ALA A 100 8.20 9.06 -8.06
N LYS A 101 8.44 8.85 -9.34
CA LYS A 101 9.09 9.81 -10.23
C LYS A 101 8.42 9.83 -11.62
N PRO A 102 7.93 11.00 -12.11
CA PRO A 102 7.92 12.28 -11.40
C PRO A 102 6.97 12.27 -10.20
N GLN A 103 7.22 13.13 -9.21
CA GLN A 103 6.27 13.38 -8.13
C GLN A 103 5.31 14.48 -8.57
N ASN A 104 4.06 14.10 -8.87
CA ASN A 104 3.04 14.99 -9.44
C ASN A 104 1.76 15.05 -8.58
N GLN A 105 1.91 14.85 -7.25
CA GLN A 105 0.80 14.95 -6.31
C GLN A 105 0.18 16.35 -6.32
N LYS A 106 -1.15 16.41 -6.31
CA LYS A 106 -1.90 17.62 -6.00
C LYS A 106 -1.97 17.82 -4.49
N PRO A 107 -2.04 19.07 -4.00
CA PRO A 107 -2.10 19.38 -2.57
C PRO A 107 -3.22 18.67 -1.82
N TYR A 108 -3.12 18.62 -0.48
CA TYR A 108 -4.21 18.16 0.38
C TYR A 108 -5.53 18.90 0.06
N GLY A 109 -6.65 18.22 0.24
CA GLY A 109 -7.96 18.75 -0.13
C GLY A 109 -8.31 18.63 -1.61
N GLU A 110 -7.34 18.29 -2.48
CA GLU A 110 -7.57 18.05 -3.90
C GLU A 110 -7.62 16.55 -4.24
N TRP A 111 -8.39 16.20 -5.26
CA TRP A 111 -8.47 14.83 -5.74
C TRP A 111 -7.26 14.45 -6.60
N ASN A 112 -6.59 13.38 -6.21
CA ASN A 112 -5.54 12.71 -6.96
C ASN A 112 -6.09 11.42 -7.55
N LYS A 113 -5.64 11.04 -8.74
CA LYS A 113 -5.99 9.76 -9.36
C LYS A 113 -4.83 8.78 -9.20
N ALA A 114 -5.10 7.63 -8.58
CA ALA A 114 -4.19 6.49 -8.53
C ALA A 114 -4.60 5.42 -9.53
N ARG A 115 -3.60 4.77 -10.14
CA ARG A 115 -3.77 3.53 -10.89
C ARG A 115 -2.67 2.57 -10.47
N ILE A 116 -3.07 1.34 -10.15
CA ILE A 116 -2.16 0.23 -9.84
C ILE A 116 -2.47 -0.89 -10.82
N MET A 117 -1.49 -1.30 -11.61
CA MET A 117 -1.57 -2.49 -12.45
C MET A 117 -0.66 -3.57 -11.87
N VAL A 118 -1.20 -4.77 -11.72
CA VAL A 118 -0.44 -5.99 -11.42
C VAL A 118 -0.71 -6.97 -12.53
N TYR A 119 0.33 -7.39 -13.24
CA TYR A 119 0.20 -8.35 -14.33
C TYR A 119 1.43 -9.25 -14.41
N LYS A 120 1.25 -10.55 -14.11
CA LYS A 120 2.31 -11.57 -14.13
C LYS A 120 3.59 -11.11 -13.39
N GLY A 121 3.40 -10.56 -12.20
CA GLY A 121 4.46 -10.05 -11.34
C GLY A 121 5.00 -8.66 -11.69
N THR A 122 4.67 -8.10 -12.86
CA THR A 122 4.96 -6.70 -13.16
C THR A 122 3.96 -5.81 -12.46
N VAL A 123 4.45 -4.82 -11.72
CA VAL A 123 3.63 -3.82 -11.03
C VAL A 123 3.97 -2.43 -11.53
N VAL A 124 2.93 -1.64 -11.82
CA VAL A 124 3.06 -0.24 -12.19
C VAL A 124 2.17 0.60 -11.29
N HIS A 125 2.74 1.63 -10.67
CA HIS A 125 1.98 2.71 -10.06
C HIS A 125 1.91 3.89 -11.02
N ALA A 126 0.71 4.44 -11.18
CA ALA A 126 0.53 5.72 -11.84
C ALA A 126 -0.18 6.72 -10.91
N GLN A 127 0.19 7.99 -11.03
CA GLN A 127 -0.42 9.10 -10.31
C GLN A 127 -0.75 10.21 -11.29
N ASN A 128 -2.00 10.67 -11.26
CA ASN A 128 -2.49 11.78 -12.08
C ASN A 128 -2.18 11.60 -13.58
N GLY A 129 -2.29 10.36 -14.08
CA GLY A 129 -2.12 10.01 -15.49
C GLY A 129 -0.70 9.65 -15.93
N GLU A 130 0.30 9.73 -15.05
CA GLU A 130 1.69 9.36 -15.34
C GLU A 130 2.12 8.12 -14.59
N ASN A 131 2.81 7.19 -15.24
CA ASN A 131 3.47 6.07 -14.57
C ASN A 131 4.66 6.60 -13.79
N VAL A 132 4.71 6.32 -12.49
CA VAL A 132 5.69 6.90 -11.56
C VAL A 132 6.56 5.87 -10.86
N VAL A 133 6.12 4.59 -10.84
CA VAL A 133 6.87 3.44 -10.31
C VAL A 133 6.61 2.23 -11.19
N GLU A 134 7.65 1.45 -11.46
CA GLU A 134 7.56 0.12 -12.08
C GLU A 134 8.54 -0.82 -11.41
N TYR A 135 8.11 -2.05 -11.12
CA TYR A 135 8.96 -3.08 -10.54
C TYR A 135 8.40 -4.48 -10.83
N HIS A 136 9.19 -5.51 -10.49
CA HIS A 136 8.83 -6.90 -10.72
C HIS A 136 8.91 -7.69 -9.41
N LEU A 137 7.78 -8.24 -9.01
CA LEU A 137 7.63 -9.10 -7.85
C LEU A 137 8.34 -10.45 -8.04
N TRP A 138 8.65 -11.12 -6.94
CA TRP A 138 9.18 -12.48 -6.88
C TRP A 138 10.50 -12.68 -7.66
N THR A 139 11.28 -11.62 -7.78
CA THR A 139 12.59 -11.63 -8.42
C THR A 139 13.70 -11.43 -7.39
N PRO A 140 14.97 -11.79 -7.69
CA PRO A 140 16.08 -11.47 -6.81
C PRO A 140 16.19 -9.96 -6.49
N LYS A 141 15.87 -9.10 -7.45
CA LYS A 141 15.84 -7.64 -7.25
C LYS A 141 14.74 -7.22 -6.27
N TRP A 142 13.60 -7.88 -6.27
CA TRP A 142 12.53 -7.67 -5.28
C TRP A 142 13.02 -8.02 -3.89
N THR A 143 13.64 -9.18 -3.71
CA THR A 143 14.22 -9.60 -2.44
C THR A 143 15.29 -8.63 -1.94
N ASP A 144 16.17 -8.15 -2.83
CA ASP A 144 17.19 -7.14 -2.49
C ASP A 144 16.57 -5.82 -2.04
N MET A 145 15.50 -5.36 -2.68
CA MET A 145 14.79 -4.13 -2.27
C MET A 145 14.18 -4.29 -0.87
N LEU A 146 13.54 -5.41 -0.59
CA LEU A 146 13.01 -5.70 0.75
C LEU A 146 14.11 -5.72 1.80
N GLN A 147 15.25 -6.36 1.51
CA GLN A 147 16.38 -6.43 2.42
C GLN A 147 16.99 -5.05 2.74
N ASN A 148 16.85 -4.08 1.84
CA ASN A 148 17.34 -2.71 2.01
C ASN A 148 16.27 -1.72 2.50
N SER A 149 15.10 -2.21 2.93
CA SER A 149 13.99 -1.44 3.47
C SER A 149 13.80 -1.67 4.97
N LYS A 150 12.83 -1.00 5.57
CA LYS A 150 12.41 -1.27 6.95
C LYS A 150 11.87 -2.69 7.16
N PHE A 151 11.52 -3.39 6.07
CA PHE A 151 11.03 -4.76 6.08
C PHE A 151 12.14 -5.79 5.90
N SER A 152 13.40 -5.44 6.16
CA SER A 152 14.52 -6.38 6.06
C SER A 152 14.35 -7.58 6.97
N GLN A 153 14.95 -8.70 6.60
CA GLN A 153 14.91 -9.92 7.39
C GLN A 153 15.45 -9.74 8.82
N GLU A 154 16.42 -8.84 9.00
CA GLU A 154 16.98 -8.52 10.31
C GLU A 154 16.04 -7.66 11.17
N ALA A 155 15.38 -6.66 10.55
CA ALA A 155 14.52 -5.73 11.27
C ALA A 155 13.13 -6.32 11.54
N TRP A 156 12.57 -7.06 10.58
CA TRP A 156 11.22 -7.60 10.65
C TRP A 156 11.06 -8.92 9.89
N PRO A 157 11.52 -10.05 10.46
CA PRO A 157 11.55 -11.35 9.77
C PRO A 157 10.21 -11.78 9.17
N LEU A 158 9.11 -11.63 9.92
CA LEU A 158 7.78 -12.03 9.46
C LEU A 158 7.33 -11.18 8.26
N ALA A 159 7.47 -9.86 8.32
CA ALA A 159 7.12 -8.98 7.22
C ALA A 159 7.98 -9.24 5.98
N PHE A 160 9.29 -9.51 6.17
CA PHE A 160 10.18 -9.88 5.08
C PHE A 160 9.69 -11.15 4.36
N GLU A 161 9.37 -12.20 5.10
CA GLU A 161 8.89 -13.46 4.53
C GLU A 161 7.58 -13.28 3.76
N LEU A 162 6.61 -12.61 4.38
CA LEU A 162 5.29 -12.39 3.79
C LEU A 162 5.35 -11.50 2.54
N LEU A 163 6.10 -10.40 2.57
CA LEU A 163 6.26 -9.50 1.43
C LEU A 163 7.10 -10.14 0.32
N ASN A 164 8.12 -10.93 0.64
CA ASN A 164 8.90 -11.64 -0.36
C ASN A 164 8.03 -12.63 -1.15
N ASN A 165 7.01 -13.18 -0.50
CA ASN A 165 6.02 -14.11 -1.07
C ASN A 165 4.62 -13.49 -1.13
N CYS A 166 4.50 -12.17 -1.39
CA CYS A 166 3.21 -11.49 -1.40
C CYS A 166 2.21 -12.17 -2.36
N GLY A 167 0.96 -12.25 -1.95
CA GLY A 167 -0.07 -13.04 -2.63
C GLY A 167 -0.02 -14.55 -2.31
N GLY A 168 0.97 -15.01 -1.52
CA GLY A 168 1.11 -16.43 -1.15
C GLY A 168 1.41 -17.34 -2.33
N PRO A 169 1.13 -18.65 -2.20
CA PRO A 169 1.48 -19.66 -3.22
C PRO A 169 0.74 -19.47 -4.55
N ASP A 170 -0.43 -18.86 -4.53
CA ASP A 170 -1.24 -18.62 -5.73
C ASP A 170 -0.94 -17.29 -6.39
N HIS A 171 -0.10 -16.46 -5.77
CA HIS A 171 0.18 -15.08 -6.19
C HIS A 171 -1.09 -14.21 -6.30
N GLU A 172 -2.06 -14.46 -5.44
CA GLU A 172 -3.32 -13.75 -5.34
C GLU A 172 -3.54 -13.20 -3.93
N GLY A 173 -4.10 -12.01 -3.83
CA GLY A 173 -4.36 -11.40 -2.54
C GLY A 173 -5.44 -10.33 -2.60
N TYR A 174 -5.73 -9.78 -1.43
CA TYR A 174 -6.73 -8.75 -1.26
C TYR A 174 -6.19 -7.37 -1.63
N ILE A 175 -7.10 -6.48 -2.04
CA ILE A 175 -6.86 -5.05 -2.13
C ILE A 175 -7.41 -4.43 -0.84
N GLY A 176 -6.65 -3.52 -0.24
CA GLY A 176 -7.06 -2.83 0.98
C GLY A 176 -6.74 -1.34 0.96
N PHE A 177 -7.52 -0.56 1.68
CA PHE A 177 -7.32 0.86 1.91
C PHE A 177 -7.08 1.07 3.40
N GLN A 178 -5.94 1.70 3.73
CA GLN A 178 -5.49 1.84 5.11
C GLN A 178 -6.33 2.85 5.89
N ASP A 179 -6.70 2.47 7.11
CA ASP A 179 -7.13 3.38 8.15
C ASP A 179 -5.92 3.77 9.03
N HIS A 180 -5.36 4.95 8.79
CA HIS A 180 -4.21 5.47 9.54
C HIS A 180 -4.61 6.50 10.61
N GLY A 181 -5.91 6.72 10.81
CA GLY A 181 -6.45 7.67 11.78
C GLY A 181 -6.71 9.06 11.23
N ASP A 182 -6.29 9.35 10.02
CA ASP A 182 -6.52 10.64 9.37
C ASP A 182 -7.74 10.62 8.46
N ASP A 183 -8.28 11.82 8.17
CA ASP A 183 -9.36 11.96 7.21
C ASP A 183 -8.86 11.71 5.78
N VAL A 184 -9.35 10.64 5.19
CA VAL A 184 -9.08 10.22 3.82
C VAL A 184 -10.38 9.94 3.09
N TRP A 185 -10.47 10.35 1.83
CA TRP A 185 -11.61 10.10 0.97
C TRP A 185 -11.18 9.32 -0.26
N PHE A 186 -11.92 8.26 -0.57
CA PHE A 186 -11.79 7.49 -1.81
C PHE A 186 -13.08 7.56 -2.59
N ARG A 187 -12.99 7.62 -3.93
CA ARG A 187 -14.13 7.56 -4.83
C ARG A 187 -13.76 6.96 -6.17
N ASN A 188 -14.76 6.62 -6.99
CA ASN A 188 -14.57 6.06 -8.33
C ASN A 188 -13.64 4.83 -8.33
N ILE A 189 -13.81 3.97 -7.33
CA ILE A 189 -13.02 2.74 -7.19
C ILE A 189 -13.46 1.76 -8.27
N ARG A 190 -12.54 1.38 -9.14
CA ARG A 190 -12.76 0.42 -10.22
C ARG A 190 -11.66 -0.62 -10.22
N VAL A 191 -12.04 -1.88 -10.18
CA VAL A 191 -11.12 -3.01 -10.27
C VAL A 191 -11.47 -3.81 -11.52
N LYS A 192 -10.49 -4.04 -12.37
CA LYS A 192 -10.59 -4.85 -13.57
C LYS A 192 -9.63 -6.02 -13.47
N PRO A 193 -10.12 -7.28 -13.35
CA PRO A 193 -9.27 -8.44 -13.51
C PRO A 193 -8.62 -8.45 -14.90
N LEU A 194 -7.38 -8.91 -14.99
CA LEU A 194 -6.61 -9.06 -16.23
C LEU A 194 -6.35 -10.55 -16.47
N ASP A 195 -6.50 -10.99 -17.73
CA ASP A 195 -6.27 -12.38 -18.14
C ASP A 195 -4.79 -12.70 -18.40
#